data_14bcf4344c9d6011cdfbfba52f9f435f
#
_entry.id   14bcf4344c9d6011cdfbfba52f9f435f
#
_cell.length_a   1.000
_cell.length_b   1.000
_cell.length_c   1.000
_cell.angle_alpha   90.00
_cell.angle_beta   90.00
_cell.angle_gamma   90.00
#
_symmetry.space_group_name_H-M   'P 1'
#
loop_
_entity.id
_entity.type
_entity.pdbx_description
1 polymer ?
#
loop_
_entity_poly.entity_id
_entity_poly.type
_entity_poly.pdbx_seq_one_letter_code
_entity_poly.pdbx_strand_id
1 'polypeptide(L)' 'MGVSLEQRVDALGSLKVDQVTATLFYVGEANFAAPSSNPVWRIRRIDTSAGVDVTWADGNSNYDNVWDDHTSLTYA' A
#
# COMPACT_ATOMS: atom_id res chain seq x y z
N MET A 1 -6.19 -22.66 -13.95
CA MET A 1 -5.63 -21.70 -13.19
C MET A 1 -6.50 -20.53 -12.78
N GLY A 2 -6.91 -20.17 -11.94
CA GLY A 2 -7.83 -19.15 -11.56
C GLY A 2 -7.34 -17.74 -11.86
N VAL A 3 -8.04 -16.78 -11.39
CA VAL A 3 -7.68 -15.37 -11.53
C VAL A 3 -6.49 -15.05 -10.63
N SER A 4 -5.76 -14.03 -10.99
CA SER A 4 -4.65 -13.56 -10.15
C SER A 4 -5.18 -12.97 -8.86
N LEU A 5 -4.32 -12.89 -7.86
CA LEU A 5 -4.67 -12.24 -6.61
C LEU A 5 -5.07 -10.78 -6.84
N GLU A 6 -4.41 -10.12 -7.75
CA GLU A 6 -4.68 -8.74 -8.09
C GLU A 6 -6.12 -8.55 -8.59
N GLN A 7 -6.58 -9.41 -9.47
CA GLN A 7 -7.95 -9.34 -9.97
C GLN A 7 -8.96 -9.54 -8.85
N ARG A 8 -8.68 -10.46 -7.94
CA ARG A 8 -9.60 -10.75 -6.83
C ARG A 8 -9.72 -9.57 -5.89
N VAL A 9 -8.60 -8.90 -5.63
CA VAL A 9 -8.59 -7.75 -4.75
C VAL A 9 -9.35 -6.58 -5.38
N ASP A 10 -9.20 -6.38 -6.67
CA ASP A 10 -9.89 -5.31 -7.37
C ASP A 10 -11.42 -5.47 -7.30
N ALA A 11 -11.92 -6.70 -7.18
CA ALA A 11 -13.35 -6.93 -7.02
C ALA A 11 -13.85 -6.49 -5.64
N LEU A 12 -12.97 -6.37 -4.65
CA LEU A 12 -13.30 -6.02 -3.27
C LEU A 12 -12.86 -4.60 -2.90
N GLY A 13 -12.07 -3.96 -3.76
CA GLY A 13 -11.47 -2.67 -3.50
C GLY A 13 -10.20 -2.54 -4.31
N SER A 14 -9.39 -1.55 -4.02
CA SER A 14 -8.10 -1.35 -4.70
C SER A 14 -6.97 -1.73 -3.78
N LEU A 15 -6.00 -2.49 -4.32
CA LEU A 15 -4.78 -2.86 -3.63
C LEU A 15 -3.61 -2.60 -4.55
N LYS A 16 -2.58 -1.95 -4.03
CA LYS A 16 -1.32 -1.79 -4.75
C LYS A 16 -0.18 -2.26 -3.88
N VAL A 17 0.79 -2.95 -4.49
CA VAL A 17 1.98 -3.41 -3.80
C VAL A 17 3.17 -3.00 -4.64
N ASP A 18 4.15 -2.36 -3.99
CA ASP A 18 5.40 -1.98 -4.62
C ASP A 18 6.55 -2.60 -3.83
N GLN A 19 7.21 -3.59 -4.41
CA GLN A 19 8.39 -4.20 -3.82
C GLN A 19 9.62 -3.45 -4.35
N VAL A 20 10.21 -2.62 -3.50
CA VAL A 20 11.35 -1.79 -3.86
C VAL A 20 12.64 -2.59 -3.82
N THR A 21 12.81 -3.42 -2.79
CA THR A 21 13.95 -4.32 -2.63
C THR A 21 13.43 -5.69 -2.18
N ALA A 22 14.33 -6.65 -2.01
CA ALA A 22 13.95 -7.97 -1.51
C ALA A 22 13.28 -7.91 -0.13
N THR A 23 13.53 -6.84 0.63
CA THR A 23 13.06 -6.72 2.02
C THR A 23 12.21 -5.49 2.28
N LEU A 24 11.94 -4.66 1.27
CA LEU A 24 11.18 -3.43 1.46
C LEU A 24 9.98 -3.39 0.53
N PHE A 25 8.80 -3.29 1.11
CA PHE A 25 7.52 -3.29 0.40
C PHE A 25 6.67 -2.13 0.86
N TYR A 26 5.87 -1.60 -0.05
CA TYR A 26 4.79 -0.66 0.26
C TYR A 26 3.48 -1.29 -0.15
N VAL A 27 2.46 -1.18 0.69
CA VAL A 27 1.13 -1.73 0.41
C VAL A 27 0.11 -0.62 0.59
N GLY A 28 -0.64 -0.35 -0.48
CA GLY A 28 -1.70 0.64 -0.46
C GLY A 28 -3.06 0.00 -0.65
N GLU A 29 -4.04 0.45 0.10
CA GLU A 29 -5.42 0.00 0.02
C GLU A 29 -6.33 1.20 -0.10
N ALA A 30 -7.37 1.08 -0.92
CA ALA A 30 -8.40 2.11 -1.06
C ALA A 30 -9.73 1.44 -1.36
N ASN A 31 -10.84 2.16 -1.15
CA ASN A 31 -12.17 1.68 -1.47
C ASN A 31 -12.40 1.78 -2.97
N PHE A 32 -12.76 0.66 -3.59
CA PHE A 32 -13.05 0.60 -5.02
C PHE A 32 -11.90 1.10 -5.88
N ALA A 33 -12.16 1.32 -7.15
CA ALA A 33 -11.19 1.69 -8.15
C ALA A 33 -10.71 3.15 -7.98
N ALA A 34 -10.03 3.44 -6.90
CA ALA A 34 -9.54 4.78 -6.62
C ALA A 34 -8.34 5.10 -7.51
N PRO A 35 -8.31 6.30 -8.12
CA PRO A 35 -7.10 6.75 -8.82
C PRO A 35 -5.92 6.85 -7.85
N SER A 36 -4.72 6.50 -8.31
CA SER A 36 -3.52 6.52 -7.48
C SER A 36 -3.12 7.94 -7.06
N SER A 37 -3.66 8.95 -7.74
CA SER A 37 -3.39 10.35 -7.44
C SER A 37 -4.35 10.96 -6.41
N ASN A 38 -5.38 10.23 -6.01
CA ASN A 38 -6.35 10.74 -5.03
C ASN A 38 -5.89 10.44 -3.59
N PRO A 39 -6.17 11.36 -2.65
CA PRO A 39 -5.76 11.17 -1.24
C PRO A 39 -6.78 10.29 -0.49
N VAL A 40 -6.94 9.05 -0.95
CA VAL A 40 -7.91 8.10 -0.40
C VAL A 40 -7.27 6.76 -0.10
N TRP A 41 -5.96 6.71 -0.01
CA TRP A 41 -5.21 5.48 0.20
C TRP A 41 -4.74 5.34 1.64
N ARG A 42 -4.81 4.14 2.16
CA ARG A 42 -4.16 3.73 3.40
C ARG A 42 -2.90 2.98 3.01
N ILE A 43 -1.74 3.49 3.41
CA ILE A 43 -0.46 2.98 2.93
C ILE A 43 0.39 2.55 4.12
N ARG A 44 0.95 1.35 4.05
CA ARG A 44 1.91 0.86 5.04
C ARG A 44 3.18 0.42 4.35
N ARG A 45 4.27 0.52 5.07
CA ARG A 45 5.58 0.04 4.64
C ARG A 45 5.94 -1.18 5.45
N ILE A 46 6.39 -2.22 4.78
CA ILE A 46 6.83 -3.46 5.41
C ILE A 46 8.30 -3.63 5.14
N ASP A 47 9.11 -3.70 6.20
CA ASP A 47 10.55 -3.90 6.13
C ASP A 47 10.87 -5.20 6.84
N THR A 48 11.48 -6.14 6.11
CA THR A 48 11.81 -7.46 6.64
C THR A 48 13.32 -7.67 6.79
N SER A 49 14.12 -6.60 6.73
CA SER A 49 15.58 -6.72 6.79
C SER A 49 16.08 -7.19 8.17
N ALA A 50 15.34 -6.91 9.23
CA ALA A 50 15.72 -7.30 10.59
C ALA A 50 14.50 -7.78 11.37
N GLY A 51 13.69 -8.65 10.76
CA GLY A 51 12.39 -9.04 11.28
C GLY A 51 11.30 -8.28 10.55
N VAL A 52 10.04 -8.60 10.83
CA VAL A 52 8.91 -7.95 10.15
C VAL A 52 8.57 -6.67 10.88
N ASP A 53 8.74 -5.54 10.21
CA ASP A 53 8.48 -4.22 10.77
C ASP A 53 7.47 -3.50 9.86
N VAL A 54 6.31 -3.18 10.41
CA VAL A 54 5.22 -2.55 9.67
C VAL A 54 4.99 -1.15 10.22
N THR A 55 5.10 -0.16 9.34
CA THR A 55 4.85 1.24 9.69
C THR A 55 3.82 1.83 8.73
N TRP A 56 3.13 2.87 9.18
CA TRP A 56 2.06 3.49 8.43
C TRP A 56 2.47 4.88 7.93
N ALA A 57 1.99 5.24 6.75
CA ALA A 57 2.15 6.59 6.25
C ALA A 57 1.52 7.56 7.25
N ASP A 58 2.23 8.61 7.60
CA ASP A 58 1.82 9.62 8.58
C ASP A 58 1.57 9.05 9.98
N GLY A 59 2.02 7.82 10.24
CA GLY A 59 1.88 7.20 11.56
C GLY A 59 0.47 6.76 11.91
N ASN A 60 -0.44 6.64 10.93
CA ASN A 60 -1.81 6.20 11.17
C ASN A 60 -2.35 5.42 9.98
N SER A 61 -3.45 4.70 10.21
CA SER A 61 -4.08 3.86 9.19
C SER A 61 -5.25 4.56 8.48
N ASN A 62 -5.29 5.88 8.45
CA ASN A 62 -6.35 6.61 7.78
C ASN A 62 -6.22 6.50 6.26
N TYR A 63 -7.36 6.58 5.57
CA TYR A 63 -7.43 6.54 4.12
C TYR A 63 -7.32 7.98 3.57
N ASP A 64 -6.15 8.58 3.73
CA ASP A 64 -5.95 9.99 3.39
C ASP A 64 -4.62 10.27 2.70
N ASN A 65 -4.00 9.25 2.14
CA ASN A 65 -2.72 9.39 1.46
C ASN A 65 -2.86 9.21 -0.05
N VAL A 66 -1.90 9.75 -0.80
CA VAL A 66 -1.80 9.63 -2.25
C VAL A 66 -0.81 8.51 -2.56
N TRP A 67 -1.26 7.48 -3.26
CA TRP A 67 -0.37 6.37 -3.60
C TRP A 67 0.83 6.82 -4.43
N ASP A 68 0.64 7.76 -5.35
CA ASP A 68 1.73 8.23 -6.20
C ASP A 68 2.90 8.79 -5.39
N ASP A 69 2.66 9.20 -4.15
CA ASP A 69 3.67 9.79 -3.27
C ASP A 69 4.24 8.77 -2.27
N HIS A 70 3.91 7.50 -2.38
CA HIS A 70 4.18 6.52 -1.30
C HIS A 70 5.65 6.41 -0.90
N THR A 71 6.59 6.65 -1.81
CA THR A 71 8.02 6.55 -1.48
C THR A 71 8.54 7.80 -0.77
N SER A 72 7.79 8.89 -0.77
CA SER A 72 8.23 10.16 -0.18
C SER A 72 7.49 10.50 1.11
N LEU A 73 6.55 9.67 1.55
CA LEU A 73 5.81 9.91 2.79
C LEU A 73 6.64 9.52 4.00
N THR A 74 6.27 10.06 5.16
CA THR A 74 6.90 9.70 6.43
C THR A 74 6.17 8.49 7.01
N TYR A 75 6.92 7.46 7.39
CA TYR A 75 6.36 6.24 7.95
C TYR A 75 6.76 6.09 9.41
N ALA A 76 5.79 5.74 10.23
CA ALA A 76 6.02 5.59 11.66
C ALA A 76 5.15 4.50 12.29
#